data_eb0fe30a35a2accba6bd6a10cdf426b4
#
_entry.id   eb0fe30a35a2accba6bd6a10cdf426b4
#
_cell.length_a   1.000
_cell.length_b   1.000
_cell.length_c   1.000
_cell.angle_alpha   90.00
_cell.angle_beta   90.00
_cell.angle_gamma   90.00
#
_symmetry.space_group_name_H-M   'P 1'
#
loop_
_entity.id
_entity.type
_entity.pdbx_description
1 polymer ?
#
loop_
_entity_poly.entity_id
_entity_poly.type
_entity_poly.pdbx_seq_one_letter_code
_entity_poly.pdbx_strand_id
1 'polypeptide(L)'
;HIDFEQFTAGEYKRTVTLFGENNDKGRQKFQQELEQTHQLFKQFVQDHRSQLDIDQVATGEHWFGYQALPLALIDEIQTSDDYMLQQMQNRQVFQVKYQLKKGLAEKVGMGSATVLSLWWQKLVQPYRTH
;
A
#
# COMPACT_ATOMS: atom_id res chain seq x y z
N HIS A 1 -27.89 6.77 23.23
CA HIS A 1 -27.59 5.34 23.24
C HIS A 1 -27.49 4.90 21.80
N ILE A 2 -26.34 4.28 21.43
CA ILE A 2 -26.16 3.58 20.16
C ILE A 2 -26.09 2.11 20.52
N ASP A 3 -27.11 1.35 20.14
CA ASP A 3 -27.11 -0.10 20.30
C ASP A 3 -26.42 -0.72 19.10
N PHE A 4 -25.43 -1.58 19.37
CA PHE A 4 -24.67 -2.27 18.33
C PHE A 4 -25.08 -3.75 18.31
N GLU A 5 -25.69 -4.17 17.20
CA GLU A 5 -26.08 -5.56 17.00
C GLU A 5 -25.13 -6.22 15.97
N GLN A 6 -24.50 -7.32 16.36
CA GLN A 6 -23.50 -8.01 15.55
C GLN A 6 -23.94 -9.42 15.20
N PHE A 7 -24.11 -9.69 13.91
CA PHE A 7 -24.35 -11.02 13.38
C PHE A 7 -23.06 -11.63 12.83
N THR A 8 -22.65 -12.78 13.36
CA THR A 8 -21.45 -13.49 12.90
C THR A 8 -21.77 -14.93 12.56
N ALA A 9 -21.21 -15.44 11.47
CA ALA A 9 -21.22 -16.84 11.11
C ALA A 9 -19.85 -17.46 11.42
N GLY A 10 -19.78 -18.28 12.49
CA GLY A 10 -18.54 -18.89 12.98
C GLY A 10 -18.01 -18.22 14.25
N GLU A 11 -17.49 -19.05 15.17
CA GLU A 11 -17.11 -18.66 16.54
C GLU A 11 -15.98 -17.60 16.56
N TYR A 12 -15.06 -17.63 15.58
CA TYR A 12 -13.88 -16.78 15.53
C TYR A 12 -13.84 -15.82 14.33
N LYS A 13 -14.99 -15.57 13.69
CA LYS A 13 -15.00 -14.68 12.51
C LYS A 13 -14.64 -13.23 12.84
N ARG A 14 -14.90 -12.79 14.08
CA ARG A 14 -14.43 -11.52 14.65
C ARG A 14 -14.06 -11.74 16.11
N THR A 15 -12.79 -11.77 16.39
CA THR A 15 -12.24 -12.02 17.72
C THR A 15 -12.13 -10.74 18.54
N VAL A 16 -11.75 -9.62 17.90
CA VAL A 16 -11.69 -8.29 18.50
C VAL A 16 -12.36 -7.28 17.59
N THR A 17 -13.20 -6.39 18.12
CA THR A 17 -13.94 -5.37 17.37
C THR A 17 -13.81 -4.01 18.02
N LEU A 18 -13.98 -2.93 17.22
CA LEU A 18 -14.06 -1.55 17.71
C LEU A 18 -15.40 -1.27 18.43
N PHE A 19 -16.46 -1.98 18.04
CA PHE A 19 -17.81 -1.85 18.59
C PHE A 19 -18.31 -3.25 18.96
N GLY A 20 -18.89 -3.39 20.14
CA GLY A 20 -19.37 -4.65 20.69
C GLY A 20 -18.49 -5.19 21.83
N GLU A 21 -18.94 -6.24 22.48
CA GLU A 21 -18.22 -6.85 23.59
C GLU A 21 -17.03 -7.68 23.13
N ASN A 22 -15.88 -7.39 23.70
CA ASN A 22 -14.65 -8.15 23.52
C ASN A 22 -14.44 -9.06 24.74
N ASN A 23 -14.54 -10.37 24.57
CA ASN A 23 -14.33 -11.35 25.62
C ASN A 23 -12.90 -11.89 25.65
N ASP A 24 -12.51 -12.53 26.75
CA ASP A 24 -11.15 -13.04 26.95
C ASP A 24 -10.80 -14.14 25.94
N LYS A 25 -11.76 -14.99 25.55
CA LYS A 25 -11.55 -16.04 24.54
C LYS A 25 -11.23 -15.43 23.17
N GLY A 26 -11.94 -14.38 22.77
CA GLY A 26 -11.66 -13.64 21.55
C GLY A 26 -10.29 -12.97 21.57
N ARG A 27 -9.91 -12.37 22.70
CA ARG A 27 -8.57 -11.76 22.88
C ARG A 27 -7.45 -12.79 22.79
N GLN A 28 -7.60 -13.95 23.44
CA GLN A 28 -6.62 -15.03 23.38
C GLN A 28 -6.47 -15.57 21.95
N LYS A 29 -7.59 -15.78 21.26
CA LYS A 29 -7.56 -16.23 19.87
C LYS A 29 -6.87 -15.22 18.93
N PHE A 30 -7.18 -13.95 19.09
CA PHE A 30 -6.54 -12.87 18.33
C PHE A 30 -5.04 -12.81 18.59
N GLN A 31 -4.61 -12.91 19.85
CA GLN A 31 -3.19 -12.96 20.22
C GLN A 31 -2.48 -14.16 19.59
N GLN A 32 -3.12 -15.32 19.60
CA GLN A 32 -2.58 -16.52 18.96
C GLN A 32 -2.42 -16.35 17.43
N GLU A 33 -3.38 -15.71 16.76
CA GLU A 33 -3.33 -15.46 15.33
C GLU A 33 -2.24 -14.43 14.98
N LEU A 34 -2.06 -13.39 15.81
CA LEU A 34 -0.95 -12.44 15.67
C LEU A 34 0.40 -13.15 15.77
N GLU A 35 0.57 -14.00 16.78
CA GLU A 35 1.83 -14.74 16.97
C GLU A 35 2.10 -15.70 15.80
N GLN A 36 1.10 -16.44 15.35
CA GLN A 36 1.24 -17.31 14.17
C GLN A 36 1.63 -16.51 12.92
N THR A 37 0.99 -15.37 12.69
CA THR A 37 1.30 -14.48 11.55
C THR A 37 2.72 -13.93 11.65
N HIS A 38 3.14 -13.53 12.84
CA HIS A 38 4.50 -13.05 13.09
C HIS A 38 5.54 -14.15 12.82
N GLN A 39 5.31 -15.38 13.25
CA GLN A 39 6.21 -16.51 12.97
C GLN A 39 6.31 -16.80 11.46
N LEU A 40 5.17 -16.81 10.75
CA LEU A 40 5.18 -16.99 9.29
C LEU A 40 5.94 -15.86 8.56
N PHE A 41 5.78 -14.64 9.03
CA PHE A 41 6.54 -13.49 8.50
C PHE A 41 8.03 -13.64 8.75
N LYS A 42 8.44 -14.00 9.96
CA LYS A 42 9.84 -14.24 10.30
C LYS A 42 10.45 -15.32 9.41
N GLN A 43 9.75 -16.45 9.23
CA GLN A 43 10.20 -17.53 8.34
C GLN A 43 10.35 -17.03 6.90
N PHE A 44 9.37 -16.31 6.38
CA PHE A 44 9.43 -15.76 5.01
C PHE A 44 10.65 -14.86 4.83
N VAL A 45 10.91 -13.96 5.78
CA VAL A 45 12.08 -13.08 5.72
C VAL A 45 13.38 -13.86 5.80
N GLN A 46 13.48 -14.84 6.70
CA GLN A 46 14.67 -15.67 6.87
C GLN A 46 14.99 -16.50 5.61
N ASP A 47 13.97 -17.03 4.93
CA ASP A 47 14.12 -17.79 3.69
C ASP A 47 14.68 -16.93 2.54
N HIS A 48 14.37 -15.63 2.52
CA HIS A 48 14.80 -14.71 1.46
C HIS A 48 16.03 -13.88 1.83
N ARG A 49 16.37 -13.82 3.12
CA ARG A 49 17.48 -13.03 3.64
C ARG A 49 18.18 -13.77 4.78
N SER A 50 18.82 -14.87 4.43
CA SER A 50 19.41 -15.82 5.38
C SER A 50 20.55 -15.25 6.26
N GLN A 51 21.18 -14.16 5.82
CA GLN A 51 22.22 -13.45 6.57
C GLN A 51 21.69 -12.59 7.71
N LEU A 52 20.34 -12.41 7.77
CA LEU A 52 19.70 -11.56 8.76
C LEU A 52 19.49 -12.32 10.08
N ASP A 53 19.85 -11.70 11.21
CA ASP A 53 19.40 -12.17 12.52
C ASP A 53 17.95 -11.72 12.74
N ILE A 54 17.02 -12.60 12.38
CA ILE A 54 15.58 -12.29 12.38
C ILE A 54 15.05 -11.98 13.78
N ASP A 55 15.61 -12.59 14.82
CA ASP A 55 15.15 -12.38 16.18
C ASP A 55 15.56 -11.01 16.73
N GLN A 56 16.67 -10.47 16.25
CA GLN A 56 17.12 -9.13 16.59
C GLN A 56 16.29 -8.04 15.91
N VAL A 57 15.77 -8.29 14.71
CA VAL A 57 15.16 -7.23 13.89
C VAL A 57 13.64 -7.34 13.73
N ALA A 58 13.04 -8.49 13.99
CA ALA A 58 11.59 -8.67 13.89
C ALA A 58 10.84 -8.29 15.18
N THR A 59 11.17 -7.13 15.74
CA THR A 59 10.64 -6.61 17.02
C THR A 59 9.48 -5.62 16.84
N GLY A 60 9.20 -5.20 15.62
CA GLY A 60 8.22 -4.15 15.30
C GLY A 60 8.80 -2.74 15.35
N GLU A 61 10.10 -2.60 15.59
CA GLU A 61 10.83 -1.35 15.50
C GLU A 61 11.13 -0.97 14.05
N HIS A 62 11.55 0.27 13.85
CA HIS A 62 12.03 0.77 12.56
C HIS A 62 13.46 1.32 12.71
N TRP A 63 14.24 1.26 11.63
CA TRP A 63 15.62 1.73 11.58
C TRP A 63 15.84 2.68 10.42
N PHE A 64 16.63 3.71 10.64
CA PHE A 64 17.16 4.51 9.54
C PHE A 64 18.25 3.74 8.77
N GLY A 65 18.52 4.12 7.51
CA GLY A 65 19.44 3.38 6.65
C GLY A 65 20.80 3.09 7.29
N TYR A 66 21.40 4.07 7.99
CA TYR A 66 22.69 3.89 8.66
C TYR A 66 22.65 2.88 9.84
N GLN A 67 21.47 2.69 10.46
CA GLN A 67 21.24 1.68 11.50
C GLN A 67 20.89 0.32 10.89
N ALA A 68 20.18 0.32 9.76
CA ALA A 68 19.72 -0.88 9.07
C ALA A 68 20.86 -1.64 8.37
N LEU A 69 21.89 -0.92 7.90
CA LEU A 69 23.04 -1.52 7.20
C LEU A 69 23.83 -2.51 8.09
N PRO A 70 24.28 -2.17 9.30
CA PRO A 70 24.99 -3.11 10.16
C PRO A 70 24.11 -4.27 10.65
N LEU A 71 22.79 -4.12 10.64
CA LEU A 71 21.83 -5.18 10.95
C LEU A 71 21.52 -6.09 9.74
N ALA A 72 22.19 -5.89 8.61
CA ALA A 72 21.95 -6.60 7.36
C ALA A 72 20.49 -6.50 6.82
N LEU A 73 19.72 -5.49 7.26
CA LEU A 73 18.40 -5.20 6.74
C LEU A 73 18.41 -4.64 5.32
N ILE A 74 19.48 -3.93 4.97
CA ILE A 74 19.76 -3.40 3.63
C ILE A 74 21.18 -3.75 3.23
N ASP A 75 21.49 -3.70 1.94
CA ASP A 75 22.80 -4.06 1.40
C ASP A 75 23.72 -2.83 1.27
N GLU A 76 23.13 -1.68 0.88
CA GLU A 76 23.85 -0.43 0.64
C GLU A 76 23.01 0.80 0.97
N ILE A 77 23.67 1.92 1.20
CA ILE A 77 23.03 3.24 1.37
C ILE A 77 23.39 4.08 0.16
N GLN A 78 22.44 4.26 -0.76
CA GLN A 78 22.61 5.07 -1.95
C GLN A 78 21.25 5.58 -2.47
N THR A 79 21.28 6.57 -3.36
CA THR A 79 20.07 7.01 -4.04
C THR A 79 19.71 6.06 -5.20
N SER A 80 18.45 6.07 -5.63
CA SER A 80 18.03 5.30 -6.82
C SER A 80 18.77 5.73 -8.08
N ASP A 81 19.08 7.01 -8.19
CA ASP A 81 19.79 7.58 -9.36
C ASP A 81 21.24 7.13 -9.37
N ASP A 82 21.94 7.17 -8.24
CA ASP A 82 23.31 6.67 -8.11
C ASP A 82 23.38 5.18 -8.43
N TYR A 83 22.44 4.38 -7.92
CA TYR A 83 22.33 2.96 -8.24
C TYR A 83 22.16 2.72 -9.74
N MET A 84 21.22 3.43 -10.39
CA MET A 84 21.00 3.30 -11.84
C MET A 84 22.25 3.69 -12.63
N LEU A 85 22.90 4.82 -12.30
CA LEU A 85 24.12 5.26 -12.95
C LEU A 85 25.26 4.22 -12.81
N GLN A 86 25.41 3.63 -11.65
CA GLN A 86 26.37 2.57 -11.40
C GLN A 86 26.07 1.32 -12.25
N GLN A 87 24.80 0.89 -12.32
CA GLN A 87 24.42 -0.26 -13.14
C GLN A 87 24.62 -0.01 -14.64
N MET A 88 24.39 1.22 -15.11
CA MET A 88 24.57 1.59 -16.53
C MET A 88 26.04 1.50 -17.00
N GLN A 89 27.01 1.49 -16.12
CA GLN A 89 28.41 1.31 -16.48
C GLN A 89 28.70 -0.07 -17.08
N ASN A 90 27.99 -1.10 -16.63
CA ASN A 90 28.26 -2.49 -17.01
C ASN A 90 27.04 -3.24 -17.54
N ARG A 91 25.87 -2.62 -17.56
CA ARG A 91 24.59 -3.26 -17.94
C ARG A 91 23.71 -2.28 -18.72
N GLN A 92 22.79 -2.82 -19.50
CA GLN A 92 21.71 -2.03 -20.11
C GLN A 92 20.57 -1.92 -19.10
N VAL A 93 20.14 -0.69 -18.81
CA VAL A 93 19.04 -0.39 -17.89
C VAL A 93 17.80 0.00 -18.69
N PHE A 94 16.68 -0.65 -18.44
CA PHE A 94 15.42 -0.41 -19.13
C PHE A 94 14.36 0.08 -18.14
N GLN A 95 13.64 1.14 -18.51
CA GLN A 95 12.44 1.54 -17.80
C GLN A 95 11.24 0.82 -18.40
N VAL A 96 10.57 -0.04 -17.62
CA VAL A 96 9.35 -0.72 -18.03
C VAL A 96 8.15 0.00 -17.42
N LYS A 97 7.23 0.49 -18.27
CA LYS A 97 5.97 1.11 -17.85
C LYS A 97 4.81 0.27 -18.33
N TYR A 98 4.01 -0.21 -17.38
CA TYR A 98 2.73 -0.81 -17.72
C TYR A 98 1.67 0.28 -17.94
N GLN A 99 1.09 0.32 -19.13
CA GLN A 99 0.03 1.27 -19.48
C GLN A 99 -1.19 0.51 -19.99
N LEU A 100 -2.31 0.68 -19.32
CA LEU A 100 -3.60 0.25 -19.86
C LEU A 100 -3.96 1.13 -21.06
N LYS A 101 -4.24 0.50 -22.20
CA LYS A 101 -4.74 1.21 -23.37
C LYS A 101 -6.15 1.72 -23.04
N LYS A 102 -6.28 3.02 -22.87
CA LYS A 102 -7.59 3.66 -22.72
C LYS A 102 -8.39 3.47 -24.00
N GLY A 103 -9.63 2.96 -23.90
CA GLY A 103 -10.53 2.81 -25.01
C GLY A 103 -10.84 4.16 -25.69
N LEU A 104 -11.15 4.13 -26.98
CA LEU A 104 -11.52 5.33 -27.74
C LEU A 104 -12.69 6.11 -27.10
N ALA A 105 -13.66 5.38 -26.51
CA ALA A 105 -14.79 5.97 -25.80
C ALA A 105 -14.38 6.81 -24.57
N GLU A 106 -13.33 6.39 -23.85
CA GLU A 106 -12.80 7.11 -22.69
C GLU A 106 -12.01 8.36 -23.10
N LYS A 107 -11.33 8.31 -24.26
CA LYS A 107 -10.62 9.47 -24.83
C LYS A 107 -11.58 10.53 -25.36
N VAL A 108 -12.71 10.11 -25.94
CA VAL A 108 -13.72 11.01 -26.49
C VAL A 108 -14.60 11.60 -25.38
N GLY A 109 -14.95 10.80 -24.34
CA GLY A 109 -15.79 11.25 -23.23
C GLY A 109 -15.19 12.40 -22.40
N MET A 110 -13.88 12.43 -22.22
CA MET A 110 -13.21 13.53 -21.50
C MET A 110 -13.11 14.83 -22.34
N GLY A 111 -13.04 14.71 -23.67
CA GLY A 111 -13.00 15.88 -24.57
C GLY A 111 -14.37 16.50 -24.80
N SER A 112 -15.43 15.68 -24.89
CA SER A 112 -16.79 16.15 -25.19
C SER A 112 -17.45 16.92 -24.06
N ALA A 113 -17.19 16.55 -22.79
CA ALA A 113 -17.72 17.26 -21.63
C ALA A 113 -17.19 18.70 -21.54
N THR A 114 -15.91 18.90 -21.85
CA THR A 114 -15.27 20.23 -21.83
C THR A 114 -15.74 21.09 -23.00
N VAL A 115 -15.89 20.51 -24.18
CA VAL A 115 -16.38 21.24 -25.38
C VAL A 115 -17.84 21.62 -25.22
N LEU A 116 -18.70 20.72 -24.71
CA LEU A 116 -20.10 21.02 -24.44
C LEU A 116 -20.28 22.12 -23.40
N SER A 117 -19.47 22.13 -22.33
CA SER A 117 -19.54 23.17 -21.31
C SER A 117 -19.12 24.55 -21.84
N LEU A 118 -18.11 24.60 -22.68
CA LEU A 118 -17.67 25.84 -23.35
C LEU A 118 -18.71 26.36 -24.35
N TRP A 119 -19.37 25.47 -25.09
CA TRP A 119 -20.48 25.82 -25.99
C TRP A 119 -21.70 26.34 -25.22
N TRP A 120 -22.06 25.69 -24.10
CA TRP A 120 -23.17 26.11 -23.25
C TRP A 120 -22.92 27.48 -22.62
N GLN A 121 -21.70 27.75 -22.16
CA GLN A 121 -21.32 29.08 -21.64
C GLN A 121 -21.45 30.19 -22.69
N LYS A 122 -21.11 29.92 -23.95
CA LYS A 122 -21.31 30.89 -25.05
C LYS A 122 -22.77 31.15 -25.40
N LEU A 123 -23.65 30.17 -25.27
CA LEU A 123 -25.06 30.30 -25.56
C LEU A 123 -25.85 30.99 -24.45
N VAL A 124 -25.40 30.91 -23.22
CA VAL A 124 -26.09 31.45 -22.03
C VAL A 124 -25.63 32.85 -21.65
N GLN A 125 -24.61 33.43 -22.29
CA GLN A 125 -24.25 34.83 -22.05
C GLN A 125 -25.30 35.75 -22.71
N PRO A 126 -26.13 36.48 -21.91
CA PRO A 126 -27.04 37.48 -22.48
C PRO A 126 -26.21 38.62 -23.04
N TYR A 127 -26.56 39.01 -24.28
CA TYR A 127 -26.06 40.24 -24.88
C TYR A 127 -26.20 41.43 -23.92
N ARG A 128 -25.13 41.90 -23.36
CA ARG A 128 -25.09 43.21 -22.71
C ARG A 128 -24.89 44.24 -23.83
N THR A 129 -26.00 44.83 -24.27
CA THR A 129 -25.99 46.05 -25.07
C THR A 129 -25.54 47.21 -24.21
N HIS A 130 -24.56 47.95 -24.71
CA HIS A 130 -24.19 49.28 -24.25
C HIS A 130 -25.27 50.26 -24.71
#